data_4f0368ef8d49ad4fb4f8f39b1b49c940
#
_entry.id   4f0368ef8d49ad4fb4f8f39b1b49c940
#
_cell.length_a   1.000
_cell.length_b   1.000
_cell.length_c   1.000
_cell.angle_alpha   90.00
_cell.angle_beta   90.00
_cell.angle_gamma   90.00
#
_symmetry.space_group_name_H-M   'P 1'
#
loop_
_entity.id
_entity.type
_entity.pdbx_description
1 polymer ?
#
loop_
_entity_poly.entity_id
_entity_poly.type
_entity_poly.pdbx_seq_one_letter_code
_entity_poly.pdbx_strand_id
1 'polypeptide(L)'
;MIFILNHLQSQDNEIGLFFGGTNYIGDVGPTTYVNPFSVKNSVDNEKSSFTSVVGILYRKNFSNRFGLRLGFNIADIESNDLWKGSKNYRTERGKSFRNNLQEFHIGIDFNFLEFETSSNDFEFTPYIHTGLSLIRYDALHYPLGINEAQSYGRDNDLAFPITVGLKLKPLKYFVLGLEISAK
;
A
#
# COMPACT_ATOMS: atom_id res chain seq x y z
N MET A 1 0.73 5.44 -5.21
CA MET A 1 -0.68 5.39 -4.80
C MET A 1 -1.31 6.76 -5.02
N ILE A 2 -2.47 6.84 -5.67
CA ILE A 2 -3.19 8.10 -5.99
C ILE A 2 -4.51 8.07 -5.23
N PHE A 3 -4.86 9.18 -4.57
CA PHE A 3 -6.13 9.36 -3.87
C PHE A 3 -7.03 10.34 -4.58
N ILE A 4 -8.31 10.12 -4.46
CA ILE A 4 -9.35 11.11 -4.74
C ILE A 4 -10.17 11.27 -3.46
N LEU A 5 -10.09 12.44 -2.87
CA LEU A 5 -10.82 12.81 -1.64
C LEU A 5 -12.05 13.61 -2.02
N ASN A 6 -13.21 13.15 -1.61
CA ASN A 6 -14.47 13.90 -1.71
C ASN A 6 -14.96 14.30 -0.32
N HIS A 7 -15.41 15.52 -0.18
CA HIS A 7 -15.89 16.10 1.07
C HIS A 7 -17.38 15.87 1.29
N LEU A 8 -17.73 15.39 2.48
CA LEU A 8 -19.06 15.52 3.05
C LEU A 8 -19.02 16.56 4.16
N GLN A 9 -19.55 17.74 3.88
CA GLN A 9 -19.92 18.86 4.76
C GLN A 9 -19.39 18.86 6.21
N SER A 10 -18.08 18.95 6.41
CA SER A 10 -17.47 19.49 7.62
C SER A 10 -16.04 19.85 7.30
N GLN A 11 -15.57 20.98 7.71
CA GLN A 11 -14.22 21.51 7.45
C GLN A 11 -13.09 20.54 7.93
N ASP A 12 -13.42 19.57 8.78
CA ASP A 12 -12.48 18.71 9.48
C ASP A 12 -12.48 17.25 9.02
N ASN A 13 -13.41 16.84 8.14
CA ASN A 13 -13.58 15.43 7.76
C ASN A 13 -13.35 15.24 6.28
N GLU A 14 -12.57 14.22 5.93
CA GLU A 14 -12.27 13.83 4.55
C GLU A 14 -12.58 12.34 4.35
N ILE A 15 -13.20 12.00 3.22
CA ILE A 15 -13.37 10.61 2.78
C ILE A 15 -12.63 10.46 1.46
N GLY A 16 -11.82 9.42 1.32
CA GLY A 16 -11.03 9.19 0.12
C GLY A 16 -11.07 7.76 -0.35
N LEU A 17 -10.84 7.62 -1.66
CA LEU A 17 -10.54 6.36 -2.31
C LEU A 17 -9.08 6.38 -2.72
N PHE A 18 -8.41 5.25 -2.64
CA PHE A 18 -7.06 5.13 -3.15
C PHE A 18 -6.86 3.87 -3.97
N PHE A 19 -5.92 3.96 -4.88
CA PHE A 19 -5.50 2.89 -5.76
C PHE A 19 -3.99 2.94 -5.92
N GLY A 20 -3.34 1.79 -5.99
CA GLY A 20 -1.90 1.74 -6.14
C GLY A 20 -1.38 0.35 -6.50
N GLY A 21 -0.07 0.23 -6.60
CA GLY A 21 0.63 -1.03 -6.77
C GLY A 21 1.30 -1.49 -5.48
N THR A 22 1.42 -2.80 -5.32
CA THR A 22 2.10 -3.43 -4.20
C THR A 22 3.42 -4.05 -4.65
N ASN A 23 4.40 -4.05 -3.76
CA ASN A 23 5.66 -4.73 -3.96
C ASN A 23 6.05 -5.47 -2.66
N TYR A 24 6.46 -6.72 -2.81
CA TYR A 24 6.94 -7.52 -1.69
C TYR A 24 8.48 -7.59 -1.73
N ILE A 25 9.11 -7.31 -0.60
CA ILE A 25 10.54 -7.48 -0.39
C ILE A 25 10.72 -8.32 0.87
N GLY A 26 11.11 -9.58 0.71
CA GLY A 26 11.24 -10.52 1.82
C GLY A 26 12.13 -11.70 1.48
N ASP A 27 11.77 -12.88 1.95
CA ASP A 27 12.55 -14.12 1.81
C ASP A 27 12.35 -14.85 0.47
N VAL A 28 11.30 -14.53 -0.27
CA VAL A 28 11.01 -15.07 -1.62
C VAL A 28 11.14 -13.96 -2.65
N GLY A 29 11.76 -14.28 -3.79
CA GLY A 29 11.88 -13.38 -4.93
C GLY A 29 13.01 -12.36 -4.86
N PRO A 30 12.92 -11.28 -5.65
CA PRO A 30 13.92 -10.22 -5.71
C PRO A 30 14.07 -9.48 -4.39
N THR A 31 15.29 -9.03 -4.10
CA THR A 31 15.60 -8.18 -2.94
C THR A 31 15.50 -6.70 -3.24
N THR A 32 15.07 -6.35 -4.45
CA THR A 32 14.95 -4.99 -4.96
C THR A 32 13.51 -4.71 -5.39
N TYR A 33 13.20 -3.45 -5.60
CA TYR A 33 11.91 -3.04 -6.12
C TYR A 33 11.58 -3.70 -7.46
N VAL A 34 10.38 -4.26 -7.55
CA VAL A 34 9.80 -4.81 -8.79
C VAL A 34 8.58 -3.96 -9.14
N ASN A 35 8.52 -3.47 -10.37
CA ASN A 35 7.40 -2.64 -10.81
C ASN A 35 6.07 -3.42 -10.74
N PRO A 36 5.11 -3.01 -9.89
CA PRO A 36 3.84 -3.71 -9.73
C PRO A 36 2.94 -3.64 -10.97
N PHE A 37 3.18 -2.66 -11.85
CA PHE A 37 2.39 -2.42 -13.06
C PHE A 37 3.02 -3.04 -14.32
N SER A 38 4.16 -3.71 -14.19
CA SER A 38 4.83 -4.37 -15.31
C SER A 38 4.21 -5.74 -15.54
N VAL A 39 3.57 -5.91 -16.69
CA VAL A 39 3.15 -7.22 -17.21
C VAL A 39 4.03 -7.52 -18.41
N LYS A 40 5.10 -8.27 -18.21
CA LYS A 40 5.98 -8.71 -19.29
C LYS A 40 5.89 -10.22 -19.49
N ASN A 41 6.15 -10.65 -20.72
CA ASN A 41 6.05 -12.05 -21.12
C ASN A 41 7.01 -12.93 -20.31
N SER A 42 6.55 -14.11 -19.98
CA SER A 42 7.24 -15.16 -19.19
C SER A 42 8.63 -15.59 -19.71
N VAL A 43 9.02 -15.14 -20.88
CA VAL A 43 10.29 -15.52 -21.53
C VAL A 43 11.51 -14.90 -20.83
N ASP A 44 11.36 -13.76 -20.17
CA ASP A 44 12.48 -12.99 -19.59
C ASP A 44 12.57 -13.12 -18.05
N ASN A 45 11.87 -14.07 -17.41
CA ASN A 45 11.82 -14.21 -15.94
C ASN A 45 11.46 -12.89 -15.23
N GLU A 46 10.66 -12.06 -15.86
CA GLU A 46 10.10 -10.86 -15.26
C GLU A 46 8.70 -11.14 -14.71
N LYS A 47 8.24 -10.28 -13.79
CA LYS A 47 6.92 -10.38 -13.19
C LYS A 47 5.83 -10.42 -14.27
N SER A 48 4.98 -11.44 -14.22
CA SER A 48 3.92 -11.68 -15.21
C SER A 48 2.54 -11.22 -14.77
N SER A 49 2.40 -10.73 -13.53
CA SER A 49 1.10 -10.35 -12.97
C SER A 49 1.10 -8.94 -12.40
N PHE A 50 -0.06 -8.31 -12.47
CA PHE A 50 -0.34 -7.03 -11.84
C PHE A 50 -0.68 -7.27 -10.35
N THR A 51 -0.01 -6.56 -9.45
CA THR A 51 -0.35 -6.56 -8.02
C THR A 51 -0.79 -5.18 -7.61
N SER A 52 -1.97 -5.10 -7.02
CA SER A 52 -2.64 -3.84 -6.72
C SER A 52 -3.09 -3.74 -5.27
N VAL A 53 -3.32 -2.52 -4.86
CA VAL A 53 -4.06 -2.19 -3.64
C VAL A 53 -5.16 -1.21 -3.98
N VAL A 54 -6.34 -1.45 -3.43
CA VAL A 54 -7.47 -0.53 -3.46
C VAL A 54 -8.02 -0.37 -2.06
N GLY A 55 -8.55 0.78 -1.75
CA GLY A 55 -9.12 1.01 -0.43
C GLY A 55 -9.87 2.30 -0.28
N ILE A 56 -10.41 2.44 0.92
CA ILE A 56 -11.11 3.63 1.38
C ILE A 56 -10.39 4.18 2.60
N LEU A 57 -10.43 5.49 2.76
CA LEU A 57 -9.91 6.14 3.95
C LEU A 57 -10.89 7.21 4.44
N TYR A 58 -10.90 7.38 5.74
CA TYR A 58 -11.51 8.49 6.42
C TYR A 58 -10.43 9.23 7.19
N ARG A 59 -10.41 10.55 7.10
CA ARG A 59 -9.51 11.42 7.85
C ARG A 59 -10.29 12.47 8.59
N LYS A 60 -9.99 12.63 9.87
CA LYS A 60 -10.45 13.75 10.70
C LYS A 60 -9.27 14.67 11.00
N ASN A 61 -9.29 15.88 10.47
CA ASN A 61 -8.28 16.88 10.77
C ASN A 61 -8.61 17.55 12.11
N PHE A 62 -7.64 17.58 13.02
CA PHE A 62 -7.74 18.31 14.28
C PHE A 62 -7.14 19.70 14.17
N SER A 63 -6.25 19.89 13.22
CA SER A 63 -5.62 21.15 12.87
C SER A 63 -5.10 21.08 11.44
N ASN A 64 -4.60 22.21 10.93
CA ASN A 64 -3.98 22.29 9.60
C ASN A 64 -2.73 21.37 9.45
N ARG A 65 -2.21 20.85 10.57
CA ARG A 65 -1.01 20.00 10.59
C ARG A 65 -1.26 18.56 11.04
N PHE A 66 -2.30 18.30 11.83
CA PHE A 66 -2.54 16.97 12.42
C PHE A 66 -3.92 16.45 12.06
N GLY A 67 -3.98 15.17 11.66
CA GLY A 67 -5.21 14.44 11.41
C GLY A 67 -5.13 13.00 11.89
N LEU A 68 -6.27 12.45 12.28
CA LEU A 68 -6.47 11.02 12.50
C LEU A 68 -6.93 10.39 11.19
N ARG A 69 -6.30 9.30 10.79
CA ARG A 69 -6.69 8.51 9.62
C ARG A 69 -7.17 7.13 10.05
N LEU A 70 -8.29 6.73 9.47
CA LEU A 70 -8.78 5.36 9.47
C LEU A 70 -8.82 4.88 8.02
N GLY A 71 -8.50 3.63 7.76
CA GLY A 71 -8.60 3.09 6.41
C GLY A 71 -8.79 1.59 6.37
N PHE A 72 -9.37 1.14 5.26
CA PHE A 72 -9.52 -0.25 4.92
C PHE A 72 -9.00 -0.49 3.50
N ASN A 73 -8.13 -1.48 3.35
CA ASN A 73 -7.45 -1.81 2.11
C ASN A 73 -7.63 -3.28 1.77
N ILE A 74 -7.72 -3.55 0.48
CA ILE A 74 -7.55 -4.89 -0.08
C ILE A 74 -6.36 -4.83 -1.04
N ALA A 75 -5.43 -5.74 -0.89
CA ALA A 75 -4.19 -5.75 -1.65
C ALA A 75 -3.81 -7.17 -2.08
N ASP A 76 -3.23 -7.28 -3.27
CA ASP A 76 -2.57 -8.49 -3.75
C ASP A 76 -1.06 -8.33 -3.61
N ILE A 77 -0.38 -9.35 -3.13
CA ILE A 77 1.07 -9.47 -3.18
C ILE A 77 1.48 -10.77 -3.86
N GLU A 78 2.56 -10.73 -4.60
CA GLU A 78 3.12 -11.88 -5.28
C GLU A 78 4.64 -11.78 -5.31
N SER A 79 5.32 -12.92 -5.20
CA SER A 79 6.75 -12.98 -5.41
C SER A 79 7.19 -14.35 -5.92
N ASN A 80 8.30 -14.38 -6.67
CA ASN A 80 8.86 -15.58 -7.28
C ASN A 80 10.38 -15.50 -7.30
N ASP A 81 11.03 -16.56 -6.83
CA ASP A 81 12.50 -16.69 -6.81
C ASP A 81 13.13 -16.68 -8.20
N LEU A 82 12.37 -17.00 -9.25
CA LEU A 82 12.84 -17.00 -10.64
C LEU A 82 12.86 -15.60 -11.28
N TRP A 83 12.27 -14.60 -10.62
CA TRP A 83 12.26 -13.25 -11.18
C TRP A 83 13.65 -12.61 -11.17
N LYS A 84 13.88 -11.80 -12.20
CA LYS A 84 15.12 -11.03 -12.36
C LYS A 84 15.40 -10.17 -11.12
N GLY A 85 16.63 -10.24 -10.61
CA GLY A 85 17.02 -9.55 -9.37
C GLY A 85 16.98 -10.43 -8.13
N SER A 86 16.52 -11.68 -8.25
CA SER A 86 16.66 -12.67 -7.19
C SER A 86 18.12 -13.13 -7.05
N LYS A 87 18.53 -13.48 -5.82
CA LYS A 87 19.87 -14.02 -5.57
C LYS A 87 19.94 -15.48 -6.06
N ASN A 88 21.12 -15.94 -6.46
CA ASN A 88 21.35 -17.27 -7.04
C ASN A 88 20.74 -18.41 -6.21
N TYR A 89 20.96 -18.44 -4.89
CA TYR A 89 20.42 -19.48 -4.00
C TYR A 89 18.88 -19.52 -3.98
N ARG A 90 18.21 -18.37 -4.23
CA ARG A 90 16.73 -18.29 -4.36
C ARG A 90 16.30 -18.86 -5.69
N THR A 91 16.99 -18.51 -6.78
CA THR A 91 16.69 -19.04 -8.11
C THR A 91 16.83 -20.57 -8.15
N GLU A 92 17.84 -21.14 -7.47
CA GLU A 92 17.99 -22.59 -7.32
C GLU A 92 16.84 -23.21 -6.50
N ARG A 93 16.33 -22.50 -5.48
CA ARG A 93 15.20 -22.94 -4.65
C ARG A 93 13.87 -22.87 -5.40
N GLY A 94 13.67 -21.84 -6.24
CA GLY A 94 12.55 -21.70 -7.16
C GLY A 94 11.18 -21.48 -6.52
N LYS A 95 11.09 -20.97 -5.29
CA LYS A 95 9.82 -20.77 -4.58
C LYS A 95 9.02 -19.60 -5.14
N SER A 96 7.70 -19.72 -5.09
CA SER A 96 6.76 -18.65 -5.45
C SER A 96 5.56 -18.64 -4.53
N PHE A 97 4.93 -17.47 -4.40
CA PHE A 97 3.66 -17.33 -3.70
C PHE A 97 2.84 -16.17 -4.26
N ARG A 98 1.53 -16.25 -4.04
CA ARG A 98 0.59 -15.15 -4.18
C ARG A 98 -0.30 -15.11 -2.93
N ASN A 99 -0.64 -13.91 -2.47
CA ASN A 99 -1.45 -13.72 -1.27
C ASN A 99 -2.37 -12.52 -1.41
N ASN A 100 -3.56 -12.63 -0.84
CA ASN A 100 -4.54 -11.56 -0.70
C ASN A 100 -4.50 -11.02 0.72
N LEU A 101 -4.32 -9.71 0.84
CA LEU A 101 -4.26 -9.01 2.11
C LEU A 101 -5.52 -8.16 2.31
N GLN A 102 -6.08 -8.22 3.50
CA GLN A 102 -7.08 -7.27 3.98
C GLN A 102 -6.44 -6.50 5.13
N GLU A 103 -6.46 -5.20 5.07
CA GLU A 103 -5.84 -4.35 6.07
C GLU A 103 -6.83 -3.34 6.60
N PHE A 104 -6.92 -3.26 7.92
CA PHE A 104 -7.53 -2.14 8.62
C PHE A 104 -6.44 -1.35 9.33
N HIS A 105 -6.37 -0.04 9.12
CA HIS A 105 -5.37 0.79 9.77
C HIS A 105 -5.98 2.01 10.46
N ILE A 106 -5.33 2.41 11.55
CA ILE A 106 -5.58 3.63 12.29
C ILE A 106 -4.24 4.32 12.56
N GLY A 107 -4.18 5.63 12.34
CA GLY A 107 -2.92 6.35 12.59
C GLY A 107 -3.07 7.85 12.48
N ILE A 108 -1.95 8.53 12.63
CA ILE A 108 -1.85 9.98 12.63
C ILE A 108 -1.15 10.44 11.37
N ASP A 109 -1.71 11.45 10.73
CA ASP A 109 -1.10 12.22 9.65
C ASP A 109 -0.47 13.49 10.26
N PHE A 110 0.76 13.80 9.85
CA PHE A 110 1.42 15.06 10.12
C PHE A 110 1.76 15.76 8.81
N ASN A 111 1.19 16.93 8.59
CA ASN A 111 1.45 17.81 7.45
C ASN A 111 2.62 18.75 7.80
N PHE A 112 3.66 18.78 6.95
CA PHE A 112 4.83 19.65 7.17
C PHE A 112 4.51 21.13 6.93
N LEU A 113 3.60 21.41 6.00
CA LEU A 113 3.05 22.74 5.76
C LEU A 113 1.61 22.78 6.25
N GLU A 114 1.13 23.96 6.57
CA GLU A 114 -0.29 24.15 6.90
C GLU A 114 -1.15 23.81 5.68
N PHE A 115 -2.19 23.03 5.91
CA PHE A 115 -3.06 22.53 4.87
C PHE A 115 -4.52 22.69 5.29
N GLU A 116 -5.19 23.66 4.70
CA GLU A 116 -6.58 23.97 5.01
C GLU A 116 -7.50 23.51 3.89
N THR A 117 -8.28 22.45 4.16
CA THR A 117 -9.19 21.88 3.17
C THR A 117 -10.34 22.82 2.79
N SER A 118 -10.69 23.75 3.65
CA SER A 118 -11.80 24.70 3.46
C SER A 118 -11.43 25.95 2.64
N SER A 119 -10.15 26.28 2.52
CA SER A 119 -9.69 27.44 1.75
C SER A 119 -10.00 27.28 0.26
N ASN A 120 -10.14 28.42 -0.44
CA ASN A 120 -10.32 28.41 -1.90
C ASN A 120 -8.98 28.40 -2.65
N ASP A 121 -7.87 28.55 -1.93
CA ASP A 121 -6.54 28.64 -2.52
C ASP A 121 -5.98 27.26 -2.87
N PHE A 122 -5.07 27.26 -3.84
CA PHE A 122 -4.26 26.08 -4.12
C PHE A 122 -3.32 25.84 -2.95
N GLU A 123 -3.38 24.63 -2.40
CA GLU A 123 -2.49 24.24 -1.31
C GLU A 123 -1.76 22.95 -1.62
N PHE A 124 -0.60 22.84 -1.05
CA PHE A 124 0.19 21.62 -1.14
C PHE A 124 0.94 21.37 0.16
N THR A 125 1.09 20.11 0.55
CA THR A 125 1.90 19.74 1.70
C THR A 125 2.51 18.36 1.54
N PRO A 126 3.81 18.20 1.81
CA PRO A 126 4.36 16.89 2.17
C PRO A 126 3.78 16.46 3.51
N TYR A 127 3.62 15.16 3.70
CA TYR A 127 3.15 14.64 4.98
C TYR A 127 3.74 13.24 5.28
N ILE A 128 3.69 12.90 6.54
CA ILE A 128 4.00 11.56 7.04
C ILE A 128 2.76 10.99 7.74
N HIS A 129 2.53 9.69 7.56
CA HIS A 129 1.52 8.93 8.27
C HIS A 129 2.17 7.75 8.98
N THR A 130 1.77 7.52 10.21
CA THR A 130 2.15 6.33 10.98
C THR A 130 1.03 5.92 11.92
N GLY A 131 1.01 4.64 12.31
CA GLY A 131 -0.02 4.12 13.20
C GLY A 131 0.07 2.62 13.38
N LEU A 132 -1.09 1.99 13.52
CA LEU A 132 -1.26 0.56 13.67
C LEU A 132 -2.09 0.02 12.51
N SER A 133 -1.68 -1.12 11.98
CA SER A 133 -2.42 -1.88 10.97
C SER A 133 -2.66 -3.29 11.46
N LEU A 134 -3.90 -3.75 11.35
CA LEU A 134 -4.26 -5.16 11.45
C LEU A 134 -4.34 -5.71 10.03
N ILE A 135 -3.47 -6.66 9.71
CA ILE A 135 -3.39 -7.29 8.39
C ILE A 135 -3.90 -8.72 8.51
N ARG A 136 -4.90 -9.06 7.71
CA ARG A 136 -5.39 -10.42 7.53
C ARG A 136 -4.90 -10.95 6.20
N TYR A 137 -4.34 -12.15 6.21
CA TYR A 137 -3.74 -12.79 5.03
C TYR A 137 -3.96 -14.30 5.03
N ASP A 138 -3.72 -14.94 3.89
CA ASP A 138 -3.74 -16.38 3.81
C ASP A 138 -2.42 -16.96 4.36
N ALA A 139 -2.52 -17.83 5.36
CA ALA A 139 -1.37 -18.54 5.90
C ALA A 139 -0.88 -19.56 4.88
N LEU A 140 0.38 -19.43 4.46
CA LEU A 140 0.97 -20.19 3.36
C LEU A 140 2.00 -21.19 3.86
N HIS A 141 2.05 -22.36 3.20
CA HIS A 141 3.11 -23.35 3.39
C HIS A 141 3.56 -23.90 2.03
N TYR A 142 4.74 -24.49 2.00
CA TYR A 142 5.28 -25.18 0.82
C TYR A 142 5.19 -26.68 1.03
N PRO A 143 4.28 -27.40 0.32
CA PRO A 143 4.23 -28.86 0.39
C PRO A 143 5.53 -29.49 -0.14
N LEU A 144 5.85 -30.69 0.32
CA LEU A 144 7.05 -31.41 -0.09
C LEU A 144 7.07 -31.61 -1.62
N GLY A 145 8.14 -31.16 -2.27
CA GLY A 145 8.30 -31.25 -3.73
C GLY A 145 7.51 -30.23 -4.55
N ILE A 146 6.83 -29.28 -3.90
CA ILE A 146 6.09 -28.20 -4.58
C ILE A 146 6.72 -26.85 -4.23
N ASN A 147 7.09 -26.10 -5.26
CA ASN A 147 7.73 -24.79 -5.12
C ASN A 147 6.73 -23.63 -5.04
N GLU A 148 5.45 -23.89 -5.28
CA GLU A 148 4.37 -22.93 -5.15
C GLU A 148 3.72 -23.05 -3.77
N ALA A 149 3.57 -21.93 -3.08
CA ALA A 149 2.95 -21.89 -1.77
C ALA A 149 1.44 -22.20 -1.85
N GLN A 150 0.94 -22.95 -0.90
CA GLN A 150 -0.47 -23.29 -0.77
C GLN A 150 -1.03 -22.73 0.54
N SER A 151 -2.26 -22.22 0.49
CA SER A 151 -2.96 -21.74 1.69
C SER A 151 -3.50 -22.91 2.51
N TYR A 152 -3.32 -22.84 3.83
CA TYR A 152 -3.91 -23.79 4.77
C TYR A 152 -4.85 -23.13 5.79
N GLY A 153 -5.10 -21.84 5.65
CA GLY A 153 -5.97 -21.08 6.53
C GLY A 153 -5.76 -19.58 6.39
N ARG A 154 -6.30 -18.83 7.33
CA ARG A 154 -6.10 -17.38 7.42
C ARG A 154 -5.48 -17.02 8.76
N ASP A 155 -4.62 -16.02 8.75
CA ASP A 155 -3.95 -15.49 9.94
C ASP A 155 -4.04 -13.97 9.97
N ASN A 156 -3.72 -13.39 11.13
CA ASN A 156 -3.76 -11.95 11.34
C ASN A 156 -2.47 -11.51 12.03
N ASP A 157 -1.88 -10.43 11.53
CA ASP A 157 -0.70 -9.80 12.11
C ASP A 157 -0.90 -8.31 12.33
N LEU A 158 -0.15 -7.77 13.31
CA LEU A 158 -0.04 -6.35 13.54
C LEU A 158 1.19 -5.80 12.84
N ALA A 159 1.01 -4.68 12.13
CA ALA A 159 2.09 -3.94 11.49
C ALA A 159 2.08 -2.47 11.90
N PHE A 160 3.22 -1.82 11.76
CA PHE A 160 3.41 -0.40 11.99
C PHE A 160 3.72 0.27 10.64
N PRO A 161 2.71 0.81 9.93
CA PRO A 161 2.93 1.46 8.67
C PRO A 161 3.69 2.77 8.84
N ILE A 162 4.63 3.01 7.94
CA ILE A 162 5.27 4.31 7.74
C ILE A 162 4.98 4.72 6.31
N THR A 163 4.28 5.83 6.15
CA THR A 163 3.89 6.37 4.85
C THR A 163 4.41 7.79 4.71
N VAL A 164 5.01 8.09 3.59
CA VAL A 164 5.36 9.44 3.18
C VAL A 164 4.58 9.80 1.94
N GLY A 165 4.13 11.04 1.84
CA GLY A 165 3.31 11.45 0.71
C GLY A 165 3.26 12.95 0.49
N LEU A 166 2.58 13.31 -0.58
CA LEU A 166 2.26 14.68 -0.96
C LEU A 166 0.75 14.82 -1.09
N LYS A 167 0.19 15.88 -0.53
CA LYS A 167 -1.19 16.30 -0.75
C LYS A 167 -1.19 17.55 -1.60
N LEU A 168 -2.10 17.60 -2.56
CA LEU A 168 -2.36 18.74 -3.44
C LEU A 168 -3.86 19.02 -3.39
N LYS A 169 -4.22 20.29 -3.18
CA LYS A 169 -5.61 20.76 -3.24
C LYS A 169 -5.74 21.72 -4.42
N PRO A 170 -6.05 21.21 -5.62
CA PRO A 170 -6.23 22.05 -6.80
C PRO A 170 -7.55 22.83 -6.79
N LEU A 171 -8.56 22.33 -6.09
CA LEU A 171 -9.88 22.94 -5.98
C LEU A 171 -10.40 22.80 -4.56
N LYS A 172 -11.29 23.70 -4.15
CA LYS A 172 -12.01 23.57 -2.88
C LYS A 172 -12.67 22.19 -2.78
N TYR A 173 -12.48 21.54 -1.65
CA TYR A 173 -13.04 20.20 -1.36
C TYR A 173 -12.49 19.05 -2.22
N PHE A 174 -11.44 19.25 -2.99
CA PHE A 174 -10.83 18.20 -3.79
C PHE A 174 -9.34 18.09 -3.49
N VAL A 175 -8.92 16.97 -2.91
CA VAL A 175 -7.52 16.71 -2.55
C VAL A 175 -7.01 15.51 -3.32
N LEU A 176 -5.86 15.67 -3.96
CA LEU A 176 -5.09 14.60 -4.58
C LEU A 176 -3.93 14.24 -3.66
N GLY A 177 -3.68 12.95 -3.49
CA GLY A 177 -2.55 12.46 -2.71
C GLY A 177 -1.70 11.46 -3.49
N LEU A 178 -0.37 11.58 -3.32
CA LEU A 178 0.59 10.58 -3.76
C LEU A 178 1.28 10.02 -2.51
N GLU A 179 1.37 8.70 -2.39
CA GLU A 179 1.97 8.05 -1.21
C GLU A 179 2.90 6.90 -1.57
N ILE A 180 3.92 6.73 -0.73
CA ILE A 180 4.74 5.52 -0.65
C ILE A 180 4.64 5.04 0.79
N SER A 181 4.27 3.78 0.99
CA SER A 181 4.08 3.16 2.30
C SER A 181 4.94 1.92 2.44
N ALA A 182 5.57 1.78 3.59
CA ALA A 182 6.25 0.56 4.04
C ALA A 182 5.53 0.00 5.28
N LYS A 183 5.49 -1.33 5.38
CA LYS A 183 4.81 -2.04 6.48
C LYS A 183 5.61 -3.26 6.91
#